data_98b118f0fa7eef7533ea4f47dd15950b
#
_entry.id   98b118f0fa7eef7533ea4f47dd15950b
#
_cell.length_a   1.000
_cell.length_b   1.000
_cell.length_c   1.000
_cell.angle_alpha   90.00
_cell.angle_beta   90.00
_cell.angle_gamma   90.00
#
_symmetry.space_group_name_H-M   'P 1'
#
loop_
_entity.id
_entity.type
_entity.pdbx_description
1 polymer ?
#
loop_
_entity_poly.entity_id
_entity_poly.type
_entity_poly.pdbx_seq_one_letter_code
_entity_poly.pdbx_strand_id
1 'polypeptide(L)'
;NKYLLNMEKPNWKDFYKSLDTCILNKWCLKVINDYIERGYEIILITSRSEVSREITEKWLGDNKVKYHHLYMRNKGDSRPSDIVKKEIYMDKVHGKYVVDFLYEDDINNIEMFECFGITCIPIACDVIYSDKKENGKTILDV
;
A
#
# COMPACT_ATOMS: atom_id res chain seq x y z
N ASN A 1 2.95 -4.48 0.02
CA ASN A 1 2.03 -3.86 -0.86
C ASN A 1 1.36 -2.63 -0.31
N LYS A 2 0.95 -1.82 -1.22
CA LYS A 2 0.41 -0.50 -1.02
C LYS A 2 -0.88 -0.45 -0.20
N TYR A 3 -1.72 -1.43 -0.25
CA TYR A 3 -3.01 -1.26 0.36
C TYR A 3 -2.95 -1.15 1.90
N LEU A 4 -1.95 -1.72 2.53
CA LEU A 4 -1.73 -1.51 3.94
C LEU A 4 -1.51 -0.05 4.27
N LEU A 5 -0.95 0.66 3.32
CA LEU A 5 -0.59 2.05 3.47
C LEU A 5 -1.47 2.93 2.61
N ASN A 6 -2.53 2.37 2.11
CA ASN A 6 -3.38 3.11 1.22
C ASN A 6 -4.30 4.01 2.01
N MET A 7 -3.69 4.97 2.63
CA MET A 7 -4.39 5.99 3.39
C MET A 7 -3.95 7.33 2.88
N GLU A 8 -4.05 7.47 1.57
CA GLU A 8 -3.70 8.73 0.95
C GLU A 8 -4.80 9.72 1.25
N LYS A 9 -4.51 10.62 2.10
CA LYS A 9 -5.46 11.61 2.55
C LYS A 9 -5.04 12.97 2.04
N PRO A 10 -6.00 13.80 1.64
CA PRO A 10 -5.67 15.18 1.33
C PRO A 10 -5.13 15.90 2.55
N ASN A 11 -5.57 15.52 3.73
CA ASN A 11 -5.17 16.16 4.98
C ASN A 11 -4.18 15.29 5.72
N TRP A 12 -2.92 15.60 5.55
CA TRP A 12 -1.83 14.85 6.16
C TRP A 12 -1.81 14.96 7.68
N LYS A 13 -2.28 16.07 8.23
CA LYS A 13 -2.30 16.24 9.68
C LYS A 13 -3.24 15.24 10.33
N ASP A 14 -4.43 15.09 9.78
CA ASP A 14 -5.40 14.14 10.30
C ASP A 14 -4.89 12.72 10.12
N PHE A 15 -4.23 12.47 9.02
CA PHE A 15 -3.65 11.17 8.77
C PHE A 15 -2.63 10.79 9.85
N TYR A 16 -1.71 11.68 10.17
CA TYR A 16 -0.70 11.40 11.19
C TYR A 16 -1.32 11.16 12.55
N LYS A 17 -2.38 11.90 12.88
CA LYS A 17 -3.08 11.71 14.13
C LYS A 17 -3.76 10.35 14.20
N SER A 18 -4.24 9.87 13.09
CA SER A 18 -5.01 8.63 13.05
C SER A 18 -4.15 7.38 12.98
N LEU A 19 -2.85 7.51 12.78
CA LEU A 19 -1.98 6.35 12.65
C LEU A 19 -2.05 5.41 13.84
N ASP A 20 -2.07 5.96 15.03
CA ASP A 20 -2.12 5.14 16.24
C ASP A 20 -3.44 4.40 16.39
N THR A 21 -4.49 4.90 15.73
CA THR A 21 -5.82 4.32 15.83
C THR A 21 -6.23 3.56 14.57
N CYS A 22 -5.36 3.51 13.57
CA CYS A 22 -5.64 2.76 12.36
C CYS A 22 -5.79 1.28 12.67
N ILE A 23 -6.86 0.72 12.14
CA ILE A 23 -7.10 -0.70 12.29
C ILE A 23 -6.46 -1.42 11.13
N LEU A 24 -5.54 -2.31 11.45
CA LEU A 24 -4.92 -3.12 10.43
C LEU A 24 -5.93 -4.14 9.91
N ASN A 25 -5.95 -4.27 8.62
CA ASN A 25 -6.77 -5.28 7.98
C ASN A 25 -6.12 -6.66 8.19
N LYS A 26 -6.75 -7.49 9.00
CA LYS A 26 -6.13 -8.75 9.42
C LYS A 26 -5.88 -9.72 8.29
N TRP A 27 -6.74 -9.73 7.29
CA TRP A 27 -6.53 -10.64 6.16
C TRP A 27 -5.24 -10.31 5.41
N CYS A 28 -4.82 -9.10 5.50
CA CYS A 28 -3.61 -8.61 4.88
C CYS A 28 -2.37 -9.26 5.45
N LEU A 29 -2.32 -9.32 6.78
CA LEU A 29 -1.22 -9.99 7.45
C LEU A 29 -1.15 -11.43 7.01
N LYS A 30 -2.30 -12.08 6.92
CA LYS A 30 -2.35 -13.46 6.50
C LYS A 30 -1.81 -13.62 5.08
N VAL A 31 -2.24 -12.77 4.17
CA VAL A 31 -1.77 -12.82 2.78
C VAL A 31 -0.27 -12.61 2.71
N ILE A 32 0.24 -11.60 3.40
CA ILE A 32 1.67 -11.32 3.43
C ILE A 32 2.44 -12.52 3.97
N ASN A 33 1.99 -13.06 5.09
CA ASN A 33 2.69 -14.18 5.71
C ASN A 33 2.66 -15.42 4.81
N ASP A 34 1.55 -15.66 4.13
CA ASP A 34 1.45 -16.79 3.21
C ASP A 34 2.46 -16.65 2.06
N TYR A 35 2.60 -15.44 1.51
CA TYR A 35 3.58 -15.22 0.46
C TYR A 35 5.00 -15.39 0.97
N ILE A 36 5.30 -14.90 2.15
CA ILE A 36 6.63 -15.06 2.74
C ILE A 36 6.95 -16.54 2.92
N GLU A 37 6.00 -17.32 3.38
CA GLU A 37 6.19 -18.76 3.56
C GLU A 37 6.49 -19.47 2.24
N ARG A 38 5.98 -18.94 1.14
CA ARG A 38 6.26 -19.49 -0.20
C ARG A 38 7.56 -18.97 -0.79
N GLY A 39 8.31 -18.17 -0.06
CA GLY A 39 9.57 -17.65 -0.54
C GLY A 39 9.50 -16.34 -1.30
N TYR A 40 8.38 -15.66 -1.28
CA TYR A 40 8.25 -14.36 -1.95
C TYR A 40 8.85 -13.26 -1.11
N GLU A 41 9.39 -12.27 -1.80
CA GLU A 41 9.75 -11.01 -1.16
C GLU A 41 8.57 -10.06 -1.20
N ILE A 42 8.39 -9.31 -0.14
CA ILE A 42 7.30 -8.34 -0.02
C ILE A 42 7.85 -6.95 -0.22
N ILE A 43 7.32 -6.26 -1.21
CA ILE A 43 7.71 -4.90 -1.51
C ILE A 43 6.50 -4.01 -1.27
N LEU A 44 6.68 -3.00 -0.42
CA LEU A 44 5.65 -2.01 -0.16
C LEU A 44 6.00 -0.72 -0.90
N ILE A 45 5.06 -0.22 -1.67
CA ILE A 45 5.22 1.05 -2.38
C ILE A 45 4.09 1.97 -1.94
N THR A 46 4.44 3.15 -1.49
CA THR A 46 3.45 4.11 -1.04
C THR A 46 3.78 5.49 -1.58
N SER A 47 2.74 6.26 -1.85
CA SER A 47 2.92 7.66 -2.23
C SER A 47 3.04 8.58 -1.02
N ARG A 48 3.12 8.03 0.17
CA ARG A 48 3.45 8.82 1.36
C ARG A 48 4.88 9.31 1.27
N SER A 49 5.11 10.51 1.79
CA SER A 49 6.43 11.13 1.73
C SER A 49 7.44 10.47 2.67
N GLU A 50 8.68 10.48 2.26
CA GLU A 50 9.80 10.06 3.11
C GLU A 50 9.85 10.82 4.43
N VAL A 51 9.23 12.00 4.49
CA VAL A 51 9.12 12.76 5.73
C VAL A 51 8.48 11.92 6.84
N SER A 52 7.58 11.03 6.46
CA SER A 52 6.86 10.19 7.42
C SER A 52 7.40 8.77 7.50
N ARG A 53 8.62 8.52 7.00
CA ARG A 53 9.15 7.16 6.99
C ARG A 53 9.21 6.57 8.39
N GLU A 54 9.74 7.33 9.33
CA GLU A 54 9.95 6.82 10.67
C GLU A 54 8.64 6.38 11.33
N ILE A 55 7.63 7.23 11.23
CA ILE A 55 6.32 6.90 11.82
C ILE A 55 5.65 5.77 11.06
N THR A 56 5.87 5.68 9.76
CA THR A 56 5.32 4.60 8.94
C THR A 56 5.96 3.27 9.33
N GLU A 57 7.27 3.24 9.46
CA GLU A 57 7.97 2.02 9.84
C GLU A 57 7.58 1.58 11.24
N LYS A 58 7.39 2.53 12.15
CA LYS A 58 6.94 2.21 13.49
C LYS A 58 5.56 1.57 13.46
N TRP A 59 4.65 2.16 12.70
CA TRP A 59 3.30 1.61 12.59
C TRP A 59 3.32 0.19 12.02
N LEU A 60 4.12 -0.03 10.98
CA LEU A 60 4.24 -1.35 10.37
C LEU A 60 4.80 -2.36 11.39
N GLY A 61 5.81 -1.97 12.15
CA GLY A 61 6.38 -2.83 13.15
C GLY A 61 5.42 -3.14 14.29
N ASP A 62 4.71 -2.12 14.76
CA ASP A 62 3.74 -2.29 15.84
C ASP A 62 2.61 -3.23 15.43
N ASN A 63 2.26 -3.23 14.16
CA ASN A 63 1.21 -4.08 13.63
C ASN A 63 1.75 -5.41 13.06
N LYS A 64 3.03 -5.66 13.25
CA LYS A 64 3.68 -6.93 12.86
C LYS A 64 3.61 -7.19 11.36
N VAL A 65 3.62 -6.14 10.56
CA VAL A 65 3.64 -6.25 9.11
C VAL A 65 5.07 -6.55 8.70
N LYS A 66 5.27 -7.69 8.06
CA LYS A 66 6.59 -8.08 7.56
C LYS A 66 6.75 -7.64 6.13
N TYR A 67 7.90 -7.06 5.82
CA TYR A 67 8.20 -6.65 4.45
C TYR A 67 9.71 -6.64 4.27
N HIS A 68 10.12 -6.66 3.01
CA HIS A 68 11.55 -6.66 2.67
C HIS A 68 12.00 -5.28 2.20
N HIS A 69 11.13 -4.56 1.53
CA HIS A 69 11.44 -3.23 1.02
C HIS A 69 10.26 -2.30 1.19
N LEU A 70 10.54 -1.06 1.54
CA LEU A 70 9.53 -0.01 1.65
C LEU A 70 10.02 1.20 0.85
N TYR A 71 9.34 1.51 -0.23
CA TYR A 71 9.66 2.64 -1.09
C TYR A 71 8.60 3.71 -0.95
N MET A 72 9.03 4.92 -0.76
CA MET A 72 8.16 6.05 -0.44
C MET A 72 8.43 7.21 -1.39
N ARG A 73 7.47 8.12 -1.44
CA ARG A 73 7.58 9.35 -2.23
C ARG A 73 8.73 10.20 -1.71
N ASN A 74 9.50 10.80 -2.60
CA ASN A 74 10.55 11.72 -2.19
C ASN A 74 9.97 12.94 -1.48
N LYS A 75 10.76 13.51 -0.59
CA LYS A 75 10.37 14.75 0.09
C LYS A 75 10.13 15.84 -0.94
N GLY A 76 9.04 16.59 -0.76
CA GLY A 76 8.73 17.70 -1.63
C GLY A 76 8.09 17.33 -2.96
N ASP A 77 7.96 16.05 -3.25
CA ASP A 77 7.30 15.62 -4.48
C ASP A 77 5.79 15.60 -4.25
N SER A 78 5.08 16.46 -4.98
CA SER A 78 3.62 16.59 -4.83
C SER A 78 2.85 16.09 -6.04
N ARG A 79 3.49 15.35 -6.93
CA ARG A 79 2.83 14.84 -8.12
C ARG A 79 1.79 13.78 -7.76
N PRO A 80 0.85 13.48 -8.67
CA PRO A 80 -0.14 12.44 -8.41
C PRO A 80 0.47 11.09 -8.06
N SER A 81 -0.27 10.31 -7.30
CA SER A 81 0.17 9.02 -6.79
C SER A 81 0.63 8.06 -7.89
N ASP A 82 -0.12 7.99 -8.99
CA ASP A 82 0.21 7.07 -10.07
C ASP A 82 1.54 7.41 -10.72
N ILE A 83 1.85 8.69 -10.85
CA ILE A 83 3.13 9.11 -11.41
C ILE A 83 4.27 8.73 -10.47
N VAL A 84 4.10 9.02 -9.20
CA VAL A 84 5.13 8.70 -8.19
C VAL A 84 5.38 7.21 -8.13
N LYS A 85 4.32 6.42 -8.08
CA LYS A 85 4.47 4.97 -7.99
C LYS A 85 5.05 4.37 -9.25
N LYS A 86 4.72 4.94 -10.40
CA LYS A 86 5.30 4.50 -11.66
C LYS A 86 6.81 4.69 -11.64
N GLU A 87 7.28 5.84 -11.20
CA GLU A 87 8.71 6.10 -11.13
C GLU A 87 9.41 5.19 -10.14
N ILE A 88 8.80 4.98 -8.98
CA ILE A 88 9.37 4.05 -8.00
C ILE A 88 9.47 2.66 -8.61
N TYR A 89 8.42 2.21 -9.26
CA TYR A 89 8.42 0.90 -9.90
C TYR A 89 9.53 0.80 -10.92
N MET A 90 9.66 1.77 -11.80
CA MET A 90 10.65 1.74 -12.86
C MET A 90 12.08 1.78 -12.30
N ASP A 91 12.29 2.51 -11.24
CA ASP A 91 13.62 2.68 -10.66
C ASP A 91 14.03 1.53 -9.75
N LYS A 92 13.10 1.00 -8.96
CA LYS A 92 13.42 0.09 -7.87
C LYS A 92 13.02 -1.36 -8.13
N VAL A 93 12.05 -1.58 -8.98
CA VAL A 93 11.45 -2.92 -9.13
C VAL A 93 11.65 -3.48 -10.53
N HIS A 94 11.37 -2.69 -11.54
CA HIS A 94 11.43 -3.14 -12.94
C HIS A 94 12.82 -3.64 -13.28
N GLY A 95 12.88 -4.86 -13.82
CA GLY A 95 14.15 -5.46 -14.20
C GLY A 95 14.94 -6.07 -13.05
N LYS A 96 14.48 -5.88 -11.82
CA LYS A 96 15.15 -6.41 -10.63
C LYS A 96 14.35 -7.51 -9.97
N TYR A 97 13.03 -7.46 -10.11
CA TYR A 97 12.11 -8.43 -9.52
C TYR A 97 11.07 -8.81 -10.54
N VAL A 98 10.60 -10.05 -10.45
CA VAL A 98 9.42 -10.49 -11.19
C VAL A 98 8.24 -10.31 -10.24
N VAL A 99 7.29 -9.46 -10.64
CA VAL A 99 6.12 -9.17 -9.81
C VAL A 99 5.00 -10.10 -10.25
N ASP A 100 4.67 -11.08 -9.42
CA ASP A 100 3.59 -12.01 -9.73
C ASP A 100 2.23 -11.37 -9.47
N PHE A 101 2.08 -10.69 -8.35
CA PHE A 101 0.83 -10.05 -7.97
C PHE A 101 1.09 -8.72 -7.31
N LEU A 102 0.21 -7.77 -7.57
CA LEU A 102 0.27 -6.45 -6.96
C LEU A 102 -1.12 -6.11 -6.42
N TYR A 103 -1.17 -5.78 -5.14
CA TYR A 103 -2.42 -5.45 -4.46
C TYR A 103 -2.56 -3.94 -4.38
N GLU A 104 -3.63 -3.42 -4.90
CA GLU A 104 -3.82 -1.97 -5.04
C GLU A 104 -5.31 -1.64 -4.95
N ASP A 105 -5.63 -0.48 -4.35
CA ASP A 105 -7.02 -0.07 -4.20
C ASP A 105 -7.41 1.14 -5.05
N ASP A 106 -6.44 1.82 -5.62
CA ASP A 106 -6.69 3.01 -6.43
C ASP A 106 -6.72 2.63 -7.90
N ILE A 107 -7.84 2.93 -8.56
CA ILE A 107 -8.02 2.52 -9.96
C ILE A 107 -6.97 3.11 -10.89
N ASN A 108 -6.53 4.34 -10.63
CA ASN A 108 -5.51 4.96 -11.48
C ASN A 108 -4.19 4.24 -11.35
N ASN A 109 -3.84 3.80 -10.15
CA ASN A 109 -2.64 3.03 -9.93
C ASN A 109 -2.76 1.64 -10.55
N ILE A 110 -3.93 1.02 -10.43
CA ILE A 110 -4.17 -0.29 -11.04
C ILE A 110 -3.97 -0.20 -12.56
N GLU A 111 -4.58 0.77 -13.19
CA GLU A 111 -4.46 0.94 -14.63
C GLU A 111 -3.02 1.16 -15.05
N MET A 112 -2.30 1.97 -14.28
CA MET A 112 -0.90 2.25 -14.57
C MET A 112 -0.06 0.97 -14.49
N PHE A 113 -0.22 0.19 -13.43
CA PHE A 113 0.56 -1.04 -13.26
C PHE A 113 0.17 -2.10 -14.28
N GLU A 114 -1.09 -2.18 -14.65
CA GLU A 114 -1.53 -3.14 -15.66
C GLU A 114 -0.91 -2.85 -17.02
N CYS A 115 -0.59 -1.61 -17.29
CA CYS A 115 0.12 -1.25 -18.53
C CYS A 115 1.51 -1.89 -18.62
N PHE A 116 2.06 -2.28 -17.49
CA PHE A 116 3.33 -3.00 -17.47
C PHE A 116 3.15 -4.52 -17.50
N GLY A 117 1.91 -4.99 -17.65
CA GLY A 117 1.63 -6.42 -17.68
C GLY A 117 1.57 -7.06 -16.29
N ILE A 118 1.47 -6.26 -15.24
CA ILE A 118 1.41 -6.77 -13.87
C ILE A 118 -0.03 -7.16 -13.54
N THR A 119 -0.19 -8.33 -12.94
CA THR A 119 -1.49 -8.79 -12.47
C THR A 119 -1.83 -8.04 -11.18
N CYS A 120 -2.82 -7.17 -11.26
CA CYS A 120 -3.26 -6.40 -10.11
C CYS A 120 -4.49 -7.04 -9.48
N ILE A 121 -4.48 -7.09 -8.16
CA ILE A 121 -5.61 -7.57 -7.38
C ILE A 121 -6.22 -6.36 -6.70
N PRO A 122 -7.41 -5.95 -7.11
CA PRO A 122 -8.06 -4.79 -6.49
C PRO A 122 -8.46 -5.13 -5.05
N ILE A 123 -8.24 -4.19 -4.17
CA ILE A 123 -8.59 -4.37 -2.76
C ILE A 123 -9.30 -3.13 -2.25
N ALA A 124 -10.00 -3.28 -1.13
CA ALA A 124 -10.64 -2.18 -0.46
C ALA A 124 -9.77 -1.67 0.67
N CYS A 125 -9.81 -0.37 0.90
CA CYS A 125 -9.10 0.24 2.02
C CYS A 125 -9.97 0.18 3.26
N ASP A 126 -9.43 -0.38 4.33
CA ASP A 126 -10.15 -0.57 5.58
C ASP A 126 -10.63 0.73 6.19
N VAL A 127 -9.77 1.72 6.15
CA VAL A 127 -10.08 3.02 6.75
C VAL A 127 -11.30 3.65 6.11
N ILE A 128 -11.44 3.48 4.79
CA ILE A 128 -12.57 4.05 4.06
C ILE A 128 -13.87 3.38 4.49
N TYR A 129 -13.82 2.10 4.77
CA TYR A 129 -15.02 1.34 5.04
C TYR A 129 -15.47 1.42 6.48
N SER A 130 -14.67 1.94 7.36
CA SER A 130 -15.09 2.08 8.74
C SER A 130 -16.34 2.94 8.86
N ASP A 131 -16.48 3.93 8.00
CA ASP A 131 -17.62 4.81 8.01
C ASP A 131 -18.80 4.25 7.25
N LYS A 132 -18.64 3.14 6.60
CA LYS A 132 -19.66 2.54 5.75
C LYS A 132 -19.93 1.11 6.12
N LYS A 133 -19.95 0.86 7.39
CA LYS A 133 -20.12 -0.49 7.88
C LYS A 133 -21.41 -1.14 7.44
N GLU A 134 -22.45 -0.35 7.36
CA GLU A 134 -23.72 -0.84 6.87
C GLU A 134 -23.61 -1.35 5.45
N ASN A 135 -22.65 -0.83 4.72
CA ASN A 135 -22.34 -1.28 3.37
C ASN A 135 -21.09 -2.12 3.34
N GLY A 136 -20.69 -2.62 4.49
CA GLY A 136 -19.39 -3.27 4.66
C GLY A 136 -19.15 -4.46 3.78
N LYS A 137 -20.21 -5.06 3.27
CA LYS A 137 -20.03 -6.18 2.34
C LYS A 137 -19.20 -5.81 1.13
N THR A 138 -19.09 -4.54 0.85
CA THR A 138 -18.23 -4.08 -0.23
C THR A 138 -16.78 -4.52 -0.02
N ILE A 139 -16.40 -4.64 1.24
CA ILE A 139 -15.05 -5.09 1.57
C ILE A 139 -14.86 -6.53 1.10
N LEU A 140 -15.92 -7.31 1.19
CA LEU A 140 -15.84 -8.72 0.85
C LEU A 140 -15.76 -8.96 -0.65
N ASP A 141 -16.10 -7.97 -1.42
CA ASP A 141 -16.11 -8.08 -2.87
C ASP A 141 -14.71 -7.96 -3.46
N VAL A 142 -13.77 -7.71 -2.62
CA VAL A 142 -12.39 -7.46 -3.06
C VAL A 142 -11.61 -8.74 -3.25
#